data_c3a2ce1600e69e674377e2176e5fdecc
#
_entry.id   c3a2ce1600e69e674377e2176e5fdecc
#
_cell.length_a   1.000
_cell.length_b   1.000
_cell.length_c   1.000
_cell.angle_alpha   90.00
_cell.angle_beta   90.00
_cell.angle_gamma   90.00
#
_symmetry.space_group_name_H-M   'P 1'
#
loop_
_entity.id
_entity.type
_entity.pdbx_description
1 polymer ?
#
loop_
_entity_poly.entity_id
_entity_poly.type
_entity_poly.pdbx_seq_one_letter_code
_entity_poly.pdbx_strand_id
1 'polypeptide(L)'
;MIWPALWQPSADVYRTRNGWLLKFDLAGVRPEDVTVSVQGRRVSVSGVRRDFIAEEGCSYYSMEISYNRFERSLEMPADLENARITLEARDGLLLVRMVTEGNDYV
;
A
#
# COMPACT_ATOMS: atom_id res chain seq x y z
N MET A 1 -7.92 8.95 26.53
CA MET A 1 -7.63 9.42 25.17
C MET A 1 -7.62 8.24 24.21
N ILE A 2 -8.40 8.32 23.19
CA ILE A 2 -8.47 7.26 22.18
C ILE A 2 -7.76 7.74 20.94
N TRP A 3 -6.76 6.97 20.54
CA TRP A 3 -6.06 7.24 19.29
C TRP A 3 -6.85 6.66 18.15
N PRO A 4 -6.93 7.35 17.02
CA PRO A 4 -7.54 6.75 15.85
C PRO A 4 -6.79 5.48 15.49
N ALA A 5 -7.53 4.44 15.24
CA ALA A 5 -6.90 3.21 14.77
C ALA A 5 -6.28 3.47 13.40
N LEU A 6 -5.23 2.72 13.09
CA LEU A 6 -4.68 2.72 11.74
C LEU A 6 -5.75 2.17 10.81
N TRP A 7 -5.93 2.83 9.68
CA TRP A 7 -6.84 2.28 8.70
C TRP A 7 -6.07 1.38 7.76
N GLN A 8 -6.78 0.43 7.19
CA GLN A 8 -6.16 -0.59 6.34
C GLN A 8 -6.69 -0.47 4.93
N PRO A 9 -5.86 -0.06 3.98
CA PRO A 9 -6.30 0.00 2.59
C PRO A 9 -6.62 -1.39 2.06
N SER A 10 -7.63 -1.45 1.22
CA SER A 10 -7.96 -2.70 0.53
C SER A 10 -6.86 -3.05 -0.45
N ALA A 11 -6.64 -4.34 -0.62
CA ALA A 11 -5.56 -4.82 -1.47
C ALA A 11 -6.02 -5.99 -2.30
N ASP A 12 -5.59 -5.99 -3.56
CA ASP A 12 -5.73 -7.13 -4.46
C ASP A 12 -4.37 -7.74 -4.71
N VAL A 13 -4.31 -9.05 -4.80
CA VAL A 13 -3.08 -9.78 -5.03
C VAL A 13 -3.24 -10.62 -6.30
N TYR A 14 -2.31 -10.43 -7.23
CA TYR A 14 -2.31 -11.19 -8.48
C TYR A 14 -1.03 -11.98 -8.60
N ARG A 15 -1.14 -13.21 -9.04
CA ARG A 15 0.01 -14.00 -9.42
C ARG A 15 0.37 -13.65 -10.86
N THR A 16 1.62 -13.26 -11.09
CA THR A 16 2.07 -12.96 -12.44
C THR A 16 2.97 -14.07 -12.92
N ARG A 17 3.40 -13.97 -14.18
CA ARG A 17 4.24 -15.02 -14.77
C ARG A 17 5.52 -15.23 -13.96
N ASN A 18 6.12 -14.14 -13.48
CA ASN A 18 7.42 -14.23 -12.81
C ASN A 18 7.39 -13.61 -11.42
N GLY A 19 6.23 -13.53 -10.80
CA GLY A 19 6.17 -12.99 -9.46
C GLY A 19 4.77 -12.63 -9.05
N TRP A 20 4.61 -11.44 -8.51
CA TRP A 20 3.35 -10.99 -7.92
C TRP A 20 3.10 -9.54 -8.24
N LEU A 21 1.84 -9.18 -8.32
CA LEU A 21 1.40 -7.80 -8.42
C LEU A 21 0.40 -7.55 -7.31
N LEU A 22 0.72 -6.59 -6.45
CA LEU A 22 -0.17 -6.17 -5.38
C LEU A 22 -0.72 -4.80 -5.74
N LYS A 23 -2.02 -4.60 -5.55
CA LYS A 23 -2.65 -3.30 -5.77
C LYS A 23 -3.30 -2.86 -4.48
N PHE A 24 -2.96 -1.66 -4.04
CA PHE A 24 -3.54 -1.07 -2.83
C PHE A 24 -4.37 0.14 -3.21
N ASP A 25 -5.56 0.22 -2.64
CA ASP A 25 -6.45 1.35 -2.89
C ASP A 25 -5.99 2.52 -1.99
N LEU A 26 -5.23 3.42 -2.58
CA LEU A 26 -4.63 4.53 -1.86
C LEU A 26 -4.89 5.86 -2.55
N ALA A 27 -6.13 6.05 -2.99
CA ALA A 27 -6.52 7.30 -3.61
C ALA A 27 -6.19 8.47 -2.69
N GLY A 28 -5.59 9.49 -3.23
CA GLY A 28 -5.26 10.69 -2.46
C GLY A 28 -3.98 10.60 -1.65
N VAL A 29 -3.29 9.46 -1.69
CA VAL A 29 -2.02 9.31 -0.97
C VAL A 29 -0.89 9.65 -1.94
N ARG A 30 0.04 10.46 -1.48
CA ARG A 30 1.22 10.79 -2.28
C ARG A 30 2.22 9.65 -2.22
N PRO A 31 2.86 9.32 -3.34
CA PRO A 31 3.85 8.23 -3.33
C PRO A 31 4.95 8.43 -2.30
N GLU A 32 5.37 9.68 -2.08
CA GLU A 32 6.44 9.96 -1.12
C GLU A 32 6.01 9.74 0.32
N ASP A 33 4.71 9.57 0.57
CA ASP A 33 4.20 9.30 1.91
C ASP A 33 3.98 7.81 2.15
N VAL A 34 4.49 6.95 1.28
CA VAL A 34 4.27 5.51 1.36
C VAL A 34 5.60 4.79 1.53
N THR A 35 5.62 3.83 2.43
CA THR A 35 6.76 2.95 2.64
C THR A 35 6.32 1.51 2.40
N VAL A 36 7.10 0.78 1.60
CA VAL A 36 6.87 -0.64 1.36
C VAL A 36 8.05 -1.40 1.94
N SER A 37 7.77 -2.45 2.69
CA SER A 37 8.83 -3.28 3.25
C SER A 37 8.49 -4.74 3.05
N VAL A 38 9.53 -5.56 2.96
CA VAL A 38 9.40 -7.00 2.79
C VAL A 38 10.28 -7.67 3.82
N GLN A 39 9.69 -8.60 4.55
CA GLN A 39 10.42 -9.43 5.50
C GLN A 39 9.98 -10.87 5.29
N GLY A 40 10.82 -11.63 4.59
CA GLY A 40 10.48 -13.00 4.26
C GLY A 40 9.23 -13.07 3.39
N ARG A 41 8.17 -13.58 3.95
CA ARG A 41 6.90 -13.74 3.22
C ARG A 41 5.92 -12.62 3.50
N ARG A 42 6.30 -11.65 4.30
CA ARG A 42 5.40 -10.57 4.70
C ARG A 42 5.71 -9.31 3.92
N VAL A 43 4.71 -8.76 3.27
CA VAL A 43 4.80 -7.49 2.56
C VAL A 43 3.95 -6.49 3.31
N SER A 44 4.54 -5.36 3.67
CA SER A 44 3.85 -4.32 4.44
C SER A 44 3.90 -3.00 3.70
N VAL A 45 2.77 -2.31 3.70
CA VAL A 45 2.65 -0.98 3.13
C VAL A 45 2.13 -0.08 4.23
N SER A 46 2.79 1.05 4.44
CA SER A 46 2.38 1.99 5.47
C SER A 46 2.57 3.41 4.98
N GLY A 47 1.90 4.34 5.62
CA GLY A 47 2.03 5.73 5.26
C GLY A 47 0.95 6.59 5.87
N VAL A 48 0.75 7.74 5.25
CA VAL A 48 -0.17 8.75 5.74
C VAL A 48 -1.00 9.27 4.57
N ARG A 49 -2.31 9.38 4.76
CA ARG A 49 -3.17 10.08 3.81
C ARG A 49 -3.52 11.41 4.43
N ARG A 50 -3.12 12.49 3.78
CA ARG A 50 -3.33 13.84 4.28
C ARG A 50 -4.53 14.46 3.58
N ASP A 51 -5.19 15.36 4.30
CA ASP A 51 -6.30 16.09 3.71
C ASP A 51 -5.75 17.37 3.10
N PHE A 52 -5.43 17.30 1.81
CA PHE A 52 -4.84 18.42 1.10
C PHE A 52 -5.86 19.41 0.55
N ILE A 53 -7.13 19.04 0.59
CA ILE A 53 -8.16 19.80 -0.13
C ILE A 53 -9.04 20.59 0.81
N ALA A 54 -8.74 20.56 2.11
CA ALA A 54 -9.50 21.35 3.07
C ALA A 54 -9.26 22.82 2.82
N GLU A 55 -10.32 23.61 2.95
CA GLU A 55 -10.25 25.05 2.71
C GLU A 55 -10.13 25.79 4.02
N GLU A 56 -9.44 26.91 3.95
CA GLU A 56 -9.27 27.75 5.13
C GLU A 56 -10.64 28.23 5.63
N GLY A 57 -10.83 28.17 6.94
CA GLY A 57 -12.08 28.63 7.52
C GLY A 57 -13.18 27.60 7.57
N CYS A 58 -12.94 26.40 7.00
CA CYS A 58 -13.95 25.36 7.08
C CYS A 58 -13.79 24.57 8.39
N SER A 59 -14.84 23.87 8.77
CA SER A 59 -14.81 23.00 9.93
C SER A 59 -15.44 21.68 9.55
N TYR A 60 -15.11 20.65 10.32
CA TYR A 60 -15.64 19.33 10.08
C TYR A 60 -17.12 19.30 10.41
N TYR A 61 -17.90 18.71 9.55
CA TYR A 61 -19.30 18.47 9.81
C TYR A 61 -19.58 16.96 9.85
N SER A 62 -19.09 16.25 8.86
CA SER A 62 -19.24 14.80 8.80
C SER A 62 -18.04 14.25 8.02
N MET A 63 -17.37 13.28 8.62
CA MET A 63 -16.13 12.75 8.05
C MET A 63 -16.27 11.24 7.92
N GLU A 64 -16.21 10.75 6.68
CA GLU A 64 -16.29 9.31 6.43
C GLU A 64 -15.04 8.76 5.74
N ILE A 65 -14.24 9.65 5.13
CA ILE A 65 -13.02 9.22 4.47
C ILE A 65 -11.93 9.05 5.52
N SER A 66 -11.23 7.94 5.46
CA SER A 66 -10.16 7.66 6.41
C SER A 66 -8.94 8.46 6.04
N TYR A 67 -8.39 9.17 7.01
CA TYR A 67 -7.17 9.94 6.85
C TYR A 67 -6.15 9.50 7.88
N ASN A 68 -4.99 10.12 7.81
CA ASN A 68 -3.88 9.88 8.71
C ASN A 68 -3.23 8.54 8.44
N ARG A 69 -2.70 7.92 9.43
CA ARG A 69 -1.82 6.78 9.27
C ARG A 69 -2.57 5.53 8.85
N PHE A 70 -1.97 4.81 7.94
CA PHE A 70 -2.50 3.52 7.51
C PHE A 70 -1.37 2.49 7.52
N GLU A 71 -1.78 1.24 7.58
CA GLU A 71 -0.85 0.13 7.48
C GLU A 71 -1.62 -1.09 6.97
N ARG A 72 -1.00 -1.81 6.05
CA ARG A 72 -1.56 -3.07 5.59
C ARG A 72 -0.42 -4.05 5.40
N SER A 73 -0.55 -5.22 5.99
CA SER A 73 0.43 -6.30 5.82
C SER A 73 -0.25 -7.48 5.18
N LEU A 74 0.46 -8.13 4.28
CA LEU A 74 -0.02 -9.32 3.59
C LEU A 74 0.99 -10.43 3.78
N GLU A 75 0.49 -11.61 4.11
CA GLU A 75 1.32 -12.79 4.19
C GLU A 75 1.26 -13.49 2.83
N MET A 76 2.40 -13.59 2.19
CA MET A 76 2.48 -14.15 0.84
C MET A 76 2.82 -15.63 0.92
N PRO A 77 2.51 -16.41 -0.11
CA PRO A 77 2.79 -17.85 -0.08
C PRO A 77 4.25 -18.19 -0.38
N ALA A 78 5.10 -17.20 -0.64
CA ALA A 78 6.50 -17.43 -0.96
C ALA A 78 7.35 -16.40 -0.29
N ASP A 79 8.63 -16.73 -0.09
CA ASP A 79 9.61 -15.81 0.43
C ASP A 79 9.97 -14.80 -0.66
N LEU A 80 9.83 -13.52 -0.36
CA LEU A 80 10.03 -12.46 -1.34
C LEU A 80 11.19 -11.55 -0.95
N GLU A 81 12.06 -12.02 -0.06
CA GLU A 81 13.17 -11.23 0.46
C GLU A 81 14.08 -10.74 -0.66
N ASN A 82 14.28 -11.56 -1.69
CA ASN A 82 15.19 -11.22 -2.79
C ASN A 82 14.47 -10.79 -4.05
N ALA A 83 13.17 -10.56 -3.99
CA ALA A 83 12.42 -10.12 -5.15
C ALA A 83 12.79 -8.69 -5.51
N ARG A 84 12.76 -8.40 -6.81
CA ARG A 84 12.89 -7.03 -7.26
C ARG A 84 11.54 -6.36 -7.17
N ILE A 85 11.51 -5.19 -6.55
CA ILE A 85 10.28 -4.48 -6.28
C ILE A 85 10.25 -3.19 -7.06
N THR A 86 9.17 -2.96 -7.80
CA THR A 86 8.94 -1.67 -8.44
C THR A 86 7.58 -1.16 -7.99
N LEU A 87 7.51 0.15 -7.81
CA LEU A 87 6.31 0.82 -7.34
C LEU A 87 5.80 1.75 -8.42
N GLU A 88 4.49 1.76 -8.59
CA GLU A 88 3.86 2.65 -9.55
C GLU A 88 2.55 3.15 -8.94
N ALA A 89 2.33 4.46 -8.98
CA ALA A 89 1.07 5.05 -8.56
C ALA A 89 0.27 5.40 -9.81
N ARG A 90 -0.94 4.85 -9.91
CA ARG A 90 -1.75 5.07 -11.11
C ARG A 90 -3.22 5.02 -10.72
N ASP A 91 -3.94 6.08 -11.08
CA ASP A 91 -5.40 6.14 -10.92
C ASP A 91 -5.85 5.84 -9.49
N GLY A 92 -5.10 6.34 -8.51
CA GLY A 92 -5.46 6.15 -7.11
C GLY A 92 -5.02 4.82 -6.53
N LEU A 93 -4.35 3.99 -7.31
CA LEU A 93 -3.85 2.72 -6.84
C LEU A 93 -2.34 2.75 -6.72
N LEU A 94 -1.84 2.08 -5.73
CA LEU A 94 -0.41 1.81 -5.63
C LEU A 94 -0.18 0.40 -6.12
N LEU A 95 0.62 0.26 -7.17
CA LEU A 95 0.96 -1.03 -7.75
C LEU A 95 2.34 -1.43 -7.26
N VAL A 96 2.43 -2.58 -6.63
CA VAL A 96 3.70 -3.12 -6.14
C VAL A 96 3.97 -4.37 -6.94
N ARG A 97 4.97 -4.31 -7.83
CA ARG A 97 5.37 -5.45 -8.63
C ARG A 97 6.57 -6.10 -7.98
N MET A 98 6.50 -7.41 -7.83
CA MET A 98 7.55 -8.17 -7.20
C MET A 98 7.96 -9.28 -8.15
N VAL A 99 9.17 -9.17 -8.67
CA VAL A 99 9.69 -10.13 -9.64
C VAL A 99 10.69 -11.02 -8.92
N THR A 100 10.38 -12.32 -8.92
CA THR A 100 11.29 -13.29 -8.32
C THR A 100 12.28 -13.75 -9.38
N GLU A 101 13.54 -13.67 -9.05
CA GLU A 101 14.59 -14.01 -9.98
C GLU A 101 14.59 -15.50 -10.29
N GLY A 102 14.74 -15.77 -11.47
CA GLY A 102 14.84 -17.13 -11.90
C GLY A 102 13.56 -17.83 -11.86
N ASN A 103 13.51 -17.87 -11.70
CA ASN A 103 12.88 -18.56 -11.71
C ASN A 103 12.26 -19.41 -12.07
N ASP A 104 12.16 -19.60 -12.21
CA ASP A 104 11.68 -20.07 -12.48
C ASP A 104 11.31 -21.05 -12.82
N TYR A 105 11.12 -21.38 -12.97
CA TYR A 105 10.84 -22.04 -13.15
C TYR A 105 10.68 -22.74 -13.67
N VAL A 106 10.75 -22.92 -13.92
CA VAL A 106 10.65 -23.68 -14.32
C VAL A 106 10.04 -24.35 -14.57
#